data_123dc28ac6d992e56f6a4b02df6e21db
#
_entry.id   123dc28ac6d992e56f6a4b02df6e21db
#
_cell.length_a   1.000
_cell.length_b   1.000
_cell.length_c   1.000
_cell.angle_alpha   90.00
_cell.angle_beta   90.00
_cell.angle_gamma   90.00
#
_symmetry.space_group_name_H-M   'P 1'
#
loop_
_entity.id
_entity.type
_entity.pdbx_description
1 polymer ?
#
loop_
_entity_poly.entity_id
_entity_poly.type
_entity_poly.pdbx_seq_one_letter_code
_entity_poly.pdbx_strand_id
1 'polypeptide(L)'
;MPRLEKTIEAVFADRDIMPDEVPQLDLYMDQVLTLFDQCLSGSKRTPEDKLLTKTMVNNYVKEGLMTPVKGKKYTRQQIMQLLCVYHLKQTLRLNDVKALTGRDDVDFAACYEHLLADKKRMREAIPPLLTAQLPETPDDPEERLC
;
A
#
# COMPACT_ATOMS: atom_id res chain seq x y z
N MET A 1 -2.78 6.51 27.51
CA MET A 1 -1.54 7.18 27.10
C MET A 1 -1.79 7.92 25.79
N PRO A 2 -2.09 9.20 25.88
CA PRO A 2 -2.56 9.93 24.69
C PRO A 2 -1.56 9.94 23.54
N ARG A 3 -0.25 10.05 23.83
CA ARG A 3 0.78 10.18 22.79
C ARG A 3 1.03 8.88 22.05
N LEU A 4 1.07 7.74 22.75
CA LEU A 4 1.31 6.45 22.12
C LEU A 4 0.08 5.94 21.39
N GLU A 5 -1.11 6.16 21.95
CA GLU A 5 -2.37 5.87 21.28
C GLU A 5 -2.49 6.66 19.98
N LYS A 6 -2.14 7.95 20.00
CA LYS A 6 -2.12 8.78 18.78
C LYS A 6 -1.10 8.28 17.77
N THR A 7 0.05 7.80 18.21
CA THR A 7 1.06 7.21 17.33
C THR A 7 0.53 5.94 16.68
N ILE A 8 -0.10 5.05 17.47
CA ILE A 8 -0.72 3.83 16.96
C ILE A 8 -1.81 4.18 15.96
N GLU A 9 -2.70 5.10 16.28
CA GLU A 9 -3.75 5.57 15.39
C GLU A 9 -3.17 6.12 14.09
N ALA A 10 -2.12 6.93 14.16
CA ALA A 10 -1.47 7.51 12.97
C ALA A 10 -0.82 6.44 12.09
N VAL A 11 -0.18 5.43 12.68
CA VAL A 11 0.45 4.33 11.94
C VAL A 11 -0.59 3.49 11.20
N PHE A 12 -1.75 3.27 11.81
CA PHE A 12 -2.81 2.43 11.24
C PHE A 12 -3.92 3.23 10.56
N ALA A 13 -3.76 4.54 10.40
CA ALA A 13 -4.73 5.41 9.73
C ALA A 13 -4.49 5.54 8.22
N ASP A 14 -3.48 4.86 7.67
CA ASP A 14 -3.22 4.87 6.24
C ASP A 14 -4.42 4.32 5.47
N ARG A 15 -4.66 4.91 4.31
CA ARG A 15 -5.77 4.54 3.46
C ARG A 15 -5.27 3.74 2.26
N ASP A 16 -6.03 2.69 1.89
CA ASP A 16 -5.80 1.94 0.66
C ASP A 16 -6.76 2.40 -0.44
N ILE A 17 -6.34 2.19 -1.67
CA ILE A 17 -7.25 2.35 -2.82
C ILE A 17 -8.20 1.16 -2.82
N MET A 18 -9.50 1.44 -2.70
CA MET A 18 -10.51 0.38 -2.73
C MET A 18 -10.78 -0.06 -4.17
N PRO A 19 -11.18 -1.32 -4.40
CA PRO A 19 -11.44 -1.80 -5.78
C PRO A 19 -12.46 -0.97 -6.55
N ASP A 20 -13.47 -0.43 -5.89
CA ASP A 20 -14.48 0.42 -6.53
C ASP A 20 -13.96 1.83 -6.87
N GLU A 21 -12.85 2.25 -6.30
CA GLU A 21 -12.18 3.51 -6.65
C GLU A 21 -11.35 3.40 -7.93
N VAL A 22 -11.02 2.17 -8.35
CA VAL A 22 -10.28 1.93 -9.59
C VAL A 22 -11.28 1.97 -10.77
N PRO A 23 -11.09 2.89 -11.73
CA PRO A 23 -12.00 2.99 -12.86
C PRO A 23 -12.07 1.70 -13.70
N GLN A 24 -13.21 1.45 -14.31
CA GLN A 24 -13.38 0.33 -15.25
C GLN A 24 -12.74 0.62 -16.60
N LEU A 25 -12.39 1.87 -16.86
CA LEU A 25 -11.74 2.30 -18.09
C LEU A 25 -10.23 2.13 -18.00
N ASP A 26 -9.60 1.91 -19.15
CA ASP A 26 -8.15 1.94 -19.24
C ASP A 26 -7.63 3.36 -18.98
N LEU A 27 -6.53 3.45 -18.23
CA LEU A 27 -5.95 4.74 -17.83
C LEU A 27 -4.56 4.96 -18.44
N TYR A 28 -4.27 6.20 -18.76
CA TYR A 28 -2.90 6.62 -19.08
C TYR A 28 -2.04 6.65 -17.81
N MET A 29 -0.71 6.59 -18.00
CA MET A 29 0.26 6.65 -16.89
C MET A 29 -0.02 7.82 -15.94
N ASP A 30 -0.24 9.01 -16.47
CA ASP A 30 -0.47 10.20 -15.65
C ASP A 30 -1.72 10.05 -14.76
N GLN A 31 -2.75 9.42 -15.30
CA GLN A 31 -3.98 9.17 -14.56
C GLN A 31 -3.78 8.12 -13.45
N VAL A 32 -2.99 7.09 -13.71
CA VAL A 32 -2.63 6.09 -12.71
C VAL A 32 -1.84 6.73 -11.56
N LEU A 33 -0.85 7.55 -11.89
CA LEU A 33 -0.05 8.25 -10.87
C LEU A 33 -0.91 9.21 -10.04
N THR A 34 -1.84 9.91 -10.69
CA THR A 34 -2.79 10.80 -10.00
C THR A 34 -3.70 10.02 -9.06
N LEU A 35 -4.20 8.86 -9.49
CA LEU A 35 -5.04 7.99 -8.66
C LEU A 35 -4.30 7.58 -7.37
N PHE A 36 -3.05 7.12 -7.51
CA PHE A 36 -2.23 6.75 -6.36
C PHE A 36 -1.99 7.94 -5.43
N ASP A 37 -1.63 9.08 -5.99
CA ASP A 37 -1.32 10.26 -5.20
C ASP A 37 -2.55 10.77 -4.43
N GLN A 38 -3.71 10.82 -5.06
CA GLN A 38 -4.94 11.29 -4.44
C GLN A 38 -5.46 10.32 -3.37
N CYS A 39 -5.43 9.03 -3.63
CA CYS A 39 -6.02 8.04 -2.74
C CYS A 39 -5.07 7.61 -1.61
N LEU A 40 -3.76 7.67 -1.83
CA LEU A 40 -2.76 7.22 -0.86
C LEU A 40 -1.96 8.35 -0.23
N SER A 41 -2.41 9.59 -0.36
CA SER A 41 -1.70 10.76 0.19
C SER A 41 -1.46 10.65 1.70
N GLY A 42 -2.34 9.99 2.43
CA GLY A 42 -2.18 9.74 3.87
C GLY A 42 -1.01 8.81 4.23
N SER A 43 -0.47 8.06 3.26
CA SER A 43 0.69 7.19 3.47
C SER A 43 2.03 7.90 3.28
N LYS A 44 2.03 9.15 2.86
CA LYS A 44 3.23 9.95 2.71
C LYS A 44 3.77 10.37 4.06
N ARG A 45 5.09 10.28 4.21
CA ARG A 45 5.78 10.78 5.40
C ARG A 45 5.91 12.30 5.37
N THR A 46 6.15 12.85 4.17
CA THR A 46 6.20 14.30 3.93
C THR A 46 5.36 14.63 2.70
N PRO A 47 4.89 15.88 2.55
CA PRO A 47 4.11 16.28 1.36
C PRO A 47 4.85 16.13 0.03
N GLU A 48 6.18 16.15 0.06
CA GLU A 48 7.03 16.01 -1.13
C GLU A 48 7.27 14.55 -1.53
N ASP A 49 6.95 13.59 -0.65
CA ASP A 49 7.13 12.17 -0.95
C ASP A 49 6.26 11.75 -2.11
N LYS A 50 6.86 11.03 -3.06
CA LYS A 50 6.15 10.42 -4.17
C LYS A 50 5.98 8.94 -3.92
N LEU A 51 4.74 8.50 -3.77
CA LEU A 51 4.42 7.09 -3.55
C LEU A 51 4.72 6.24 -4.76
N LEU A 52 4.50 6.79 -5.95
CA LEU A 52 4.69 6.12 -7.21
C LEU A 52 5.13 7.14 -8.26
N THR A 53 6.15 6.79 -9.03
CA THR A 53 6.65 7.63 -10.12
C THR A 53 6.63 6.84 -11.43
N LYS A 54 6.66 7.56 -12.55
CA LYS A 54 6.78 6.98 -13.87
C LYS A 54 8.01 6.08 -13.99
N THR A 55 9.14 6.50 -13.44
CA THR A 55 10.38 5.72 -13.44
C THR A 55 10.22 4.41 -12.67
N MET A 56 9.54 4.45 -11.52
CA MET A 56 9.28 3.25 -10.74
C MET A 56 8.43 2.25 -11.52
N VAL A 57 7.36 2.70 -12.15
CA VAL A 57 6.47 1.82 -12.93
C VAL A 57 7.23 1.22 -14.11
N ASN A 58 8.00 2.02 -14.83
CA ASN A 58 8.81 1.54 -15.95
C ASN A 58 9.84 0.50 -15.50
N ASN A 59 10.45 0.69 -14.33
CA ASN A 59 11.37 -0.28 -13.75
C ASN A 59 10.67 -1.58 -13.37
N TYR A 60 9.45 -1.52 -12.86
CA TYR A 60 8.68 -2.73 -12.53
C TYR A 60 8.39 -3.56 -13.79
N VAL A 61 8.04 -2.92 -14.89
CA VAL A 61 7.85 -3.60 -16.17
C VAL A 61 9.17 -4.19 -16.65
N LYS A 62 10.25 -3.41 -16.64
CA LYS A 62 11.57 -3.83 -17.09
C LYS A 62 12.11 -5.01 -16.30
N GLU A 63 11.90 -5.05 -15.00
CA GLU A 63 12.35 -6.11 -14.10
C GLU A 63 11.40 -7.32 -14.06
N GLY A 64 10.30 -7.27 -14.78
CA GLY A 64 9.35 -8.38 -14.86
C GLY A 64 8.41 -8.51 -13.65
N LEU A 65 8.25 -7.45 -12.89
CA LEU A 65 7.25 -7.40 -11.79
C LEU A 65 5.84 -7.19 -12.31
N MET A 66 5.70 -6.60 -13.47
CA MET A 66 4.44 -6.31 -14.14
C MET A 66 4.47 -6.82 -15.58
N THR A 67 3.30 -7.19 -16.09
CA THR A 67 3.13 -7.50 -17.51
C THR A 67 3.33 -6.24 -18.34
N PRO A 68 3.92 -6.38 -19.55
CA PRO A 68 4.12 -5.22 -20.43
C PRO A 68 2.79 -4.57 -20.81
N VAL A 69 2.82 -3.26 -20.88
CA VAL A 69 1.65 -2.46 -21.30
C VAL A 69 1.60 -2.42 -22.82
N LYS A 70 0.47 -2.82 -23.38
CA LYS A 70 0.22 -2.73 -24.83
C LYS A 70 -0.31 -1.32 -25.12
N GLY A 71 0.46 -0.54 -25.89
CA GLY A 71 0.13 0.85 -26.14
C GLY A 71 0.47 1.75 -24.96
N LYS A 72 -0.37 2.75 -24.71
CA LYS A 72 -0.11 3.79 -23.70
C LYS A 72 -1.04 3.72 -22.50
N LYS A 73 -2.00 2.78 -22.50
CA LYS A 73 -3.01 2.68 -21.47
C LYS A 73 -2.85 1.42 -20.64
N TYR A 74 -3.06 1.57 -19.35
CA TYR A 74 -3.07 0.49 -18.36
C TYR A 74 -4.50 -0.03 -18.20
N THR A 75 -4.67 -1.33 -18.33
CA THR A 75 -5.96 -1.98 -18.06
C THR A 75 -6.23 -2.02 -16.57
N ARG A 76 -7.48 -2.25 -16.18
CA ARG A 76 -7.84 -2.41 -14.77
C ARG A 76 -7.04 -3.54 -14.11
N GLN A 77 -6.82 -4.66 -14.78
CA GLN A 77 -6.00 -5.76 -14.27
C GLN A 77 -4.54 -5.34 -14.04
N GLN A 78 -3.98 -4.55 -14.93
CA GLN A 78 -2.63 -4.02 -14.76
C GLN A 78 -2.54 -3.02 -13.61
N ILE A 79 -3.56 -2.21 -13.40
CA ILE A 79 -3.64 -1.31 -12.25
C ILE A 79 -3.73 -2.12 -10.96
N MET A 80 -4.53 -3.19 -10.93
CA MET A 80 -4.60 -4.09 -9.78
C MET A 80 -3.26 -4.80 -9.53
N GLN A 81 -2.57 -5.22 -10.58
CA GLN A 81 -1.22 -5.79 -10.49
C GLN A 81 -0.25 -4.78 -9.87
N LEU A 82 -0.30 -3.53 -10.31
CA LEU A 82 0.53 -2.46 -9.79
C LEU A 82 0.25 -2.19 -8.30
N LEU A 83 -1.01 -2.22 -7.89
CA LEU A 83 -1.38 -2.11 -6.48
C LEU A 83 -0.82 -3.26 -5.65
N CYS A 84 -0.88 -4.48 -6.16
CA CYS A 84 -0.28 -5.64 -5.50
C CYS A 84 1.24 -5.47 -5.36
N VAL A 85 1.93 -5.05 -6.41
CA VAL A 85 3.37 -4.77 -6.37
C VAL A 85 3.68 -3.70 -5.34
N TYR A 86 2.93 -2.61 -5.34
CA TYR A 86 3.11 -1.51 -4.40
C TYR A 86 3.02 -1.99 -2.94
N HIS A 87 2.03 -2.79 -2.61
CA HIS A 87 1.84 -3.29 -1.24
C HIS A 87 2.88 -4.36 -0.86
N LEU A 88 3.15 -5.31 -1.75
CA LEU A 88 4.07 -6.40 -1.46
C LEU A 88 5.51 -5.95 -1.33
N LYS A 89 5.92 -4.93 -2.09
CA LYS A 89 7.28 -4.38 -2.00
C LYS A 89 7.61 -3.77 -0.65
N GLN A 90 6.62 -3.43 0.14
CA GLN A 90 6.86 -2.84 1.46
C GLN A 90 7.35 -3.88 2.48
N THR A 91 7.09 -5.16 2.25
CA THR A 91 7.41 -6.24 3.19
C THR A 91 8.25 -7.35 2.60
N LEU A 92 8.25 -7.53 1.28
CA LEU A 92 8.93 -8.62 0.61
C LEU A 92 10.13 -8.13 -0.21
N ARG A 93 11.05 -9.05 -0.45
CA ARG A 93 12.19 -8.80 -1.35
C ARG A 93 11.71 -8.76 -2.80
N LEU A 94 12.45 -8.03 -3.64
CA LEU A 94 12.10 -7.83 -5.04
C LEU A 94 11.92 -9.15 -5.79
N ASN A 95 12.78 -10.14 -5.57
CA ASN A 95 12.67 -11.45 -6.22
C ASN A 95 11.42 -12.20 -5.80
N ASP A 96 11.00 -12.09 -4.55
CA ASP A 96 9.77 -12.72 -4.06
C ASP A 96 8.54 -12.05 -4.68
N VAL A 97 8.54 -10.73 -4.75
CA VAL A 97 7.47 -9.97 -5.42
C VAL A 97 7.38 -10.39 -6.89
N LYS A 98 8.51 -10.48 -7.57
CA LYS A 98 8.57 -10.92 -8.99
C LYS A 98 7.96 -12.30 -9.18
N ALA A 99 8.28 -13.25 -8.29
CA ALA A 99 7.73 -14.59 -8.35
C ALA A 99 6.20 -14.62 -8.20
N LEU A 100 5.64 -13.71 -7.42
CA LEU A 100 4.20 -13.63 -7.17
C LEU A 100 3.46 -12.79 -8.21
N THR A 101 4.02 -11.69 -8.65
CA THR A 101 3.32 -10.69 -9.48
C THR A 101 3.74 -10.68 -10.94
N GLY A 102 4.89 -11.26 -11.30
CA GLY A 102 5.40 -11.31 -12.67
C GLY A 102 4.71 -12.37 -13.53
N ARG A 103 3.44 -12.65 -13.29
CA ARG A 103 2.65 -13.69 -13.97
C ARG A 103 1.43 -13.06 -14.63
N ASP A 104 0.99 -13.64 -15.72
CA ASP A 104 -0.21 -13.21 -16.44
C ASP A 104 -1.42 -14.13 -16.19
N ASP A 105 -1.22 -15.24 -15.45
CA ASP A 105 -2.26 -16.22 -15.10
C ASP A 105 -2.94 -15.97 -13.75
N VAL A 106 -2.64 -14.84 -13.11
CA VAL A 106 -3.18 -14.46 -11.79
C VAL A 106 -4.27 -13.42 -11.95
N ASP A 107 -5.38 -13.62 -11.24
CA ASP A 107 -6.40 -12.60 -11.09
C ASP A 107 -5.96 -11.60 -10.02
N PHE A 108 -5.37 -10.50 -10.46
CA PHE A 108 -4.85 -9.49 -9.54
C PHE A 108 -5.93 -8.70 -8.82
N ALA A 109 -7.13 -8.61 -9.39
CA ALA A 109 -8.26 -8.01 -8.68
C ALA A 109 -8.63 -8.83 -7.45
N ALA A 110 -8.75 -10.14 -7.59
CA ALA A 110 -9.01 -11.04 -6.46
C ALA A 110 -7.86 -11.05 -5.46
N CYS A 111 -6.62 -11.09 -5.94
CA CYS A 111 -5.42 -11.02 -5.10
C CYS A 111 -5.39 -9.74 -4.27
N TYR A 112 -5.69 -8.61 -4.88
CA TYR A 112 -5.73 -7.32 -4.19
C TYR A 112 -6.84 -7.26 -3.14
N GLU A 113 -8.01 -7.82 -3.41
CA GLU A 113 -9.10 -7.91 -2.44
C GLU A 113 -8.68 -8.71 -1.20
N HIS A 114 -7.96 -9.81 -1.39
CA HIS A 114 -7.41 -10.59 -0.27
C HIS A 114 -6.38 -9.80 0.53
N LEU A 115 -5.50 -9.07 -0.13
CA LEU A 115 -4.52 -8.20 0.53
C LEU A 115 -5.22 -7.16 1.40
N LEU A 116 -6.27 -6.52 0.88
CA LEU A 116 -7.03 -5.52 1.63
C LEU A 116 -7.73 -6.15 2.84
N ALA A 117 -8.30 -7.33 2.69
CA ALA A 117 -8.95 -8.03 3.79
C ALA A 117 -7.95 -8.37 4.90
N ASP A 118 -6.75 -8.81 4.54
CA ASP A 118 -5.69 -9.10 5.50
C ASP A 118 -5.21 -7.83 6.20
N LYS A 119 -5.02 -6.74 5.47
CA LYS A 119 -4.65 -5.45 6.05
C LYS A 119 -5.71 -4.94 7.02
N LYS A 120 -6.98 -5.08 6.67
CA LYS A 120 -8.08 -4.70 7.54
C LYS A 120 -8.06 -5.48 8.85
N ARG A 121 -7.86 -6.80 8.78
CA ARG A 121 -7.75 -7.64 9.98
C ARG A 121 -6.58 -7.22 10.85
N MET A 122 -5.44 -6.89 10.26
CA MET A 122 -4.27 -6.40 10.99
C MET A 122 -4.53 -5.06 11.67
N ARG A 123 -5.19 -4.12 10.96
CA ARG A 123 -5.54 -2.82 11.53
C ARG A 123 -6.50 -2.93 12.71
N GLU A 124 -7.39 -3.91 12.70
CA GLU A 124 -8.34 -4.16 13.77
C GLU A 124 -7.72 -4.93 14.93
N ALA A 125 -6.82 -5.86 14.65
CA ALA A 125 -6.27 -6.79 15.65
C ALA A 125 -5.04 -6.24 16.37
N ILE A 126 -4.13 -5.56 15.67
CA ILE A 126 -2.84 -5.17 16.22
C ILE A 126 -2.94 -4.01 17.24
N PRO A 127 -3.67 -2.90 16.99
CA PRO A 127 -3.74 -1.82 17.96
C PRO A 127 -4.22 -2.24 19.35
N PRO A 128 -5.29 -3.04 19.50
CA PRO A 128 -5.70 -3.53 20.82
C PRO A 128 -4.63 -4.40 21.51
N LEU A 129 -3.92 -5.25 20.75
CA LEU A 129 -2.85 -6.07 21.28
C LEU A 129 -1.69 -5.22 21.80
N LEU A 130 -1.28 -4.20 21.07
CA LEU A 130 -0.24 -3.28 21.50
C LEU A 130 -0.67 -2.50 22.73
N THR A 131 -1.89 -1.99 22.76
CA THR A 131 -2.42 -1.23 23.88
C THR A 131 -2.49 -2.10 25.15
N ALA A 132 -2.90 -3.36 25.02
CA ALA A 132 -2.99 -4.29 26.14
C ALA A 132 -1.63 -4.66 26.73
N GLN A 133 -0.56 -4.60 25.96
CA GLN A 133 0.79 -4.94 26.43
C GLN A 133 1.57 -3.74 26.97
N LEU A 134 1.02 -2.54 26.83
CA LEU A 134 1.66 -1.36 27.40
C LEU A 134 1.54 -1.36 28.90
N PRO A 135 2.63 -1.10 29.65
CA PRO A 135 2.54 -0.98 31.09
C PRO A 135 1.66 0.23 31.45
N GLU A 136 0.88 0.09 32.51
CA GLU A 136 0.20 1.22 33.12
C GLU A 136 1.27 2.16 33.69
N THR A 137 1.74 3.11 32.89
CA THR A 137 2.67 4.11 33.37
C THR A 137 1.91 5.31 33.91
N PRO A 138 2.37 5.90 35.03
CA PRO A 138 1.85 7.20 35.44
C PRO A 138 2.07 8.21 34.32
N ASP A 139 1.25 9.25 34.31
CA ASP A 139 1.28 10.31 33.29
C ASP A 139 2.52 11.21 33.42
N ASP A 140 3.70 10.61 33.52
CA ASP A 140 4.96 11.34 33.54
C ASP A 140 5.57 11.32 32.14
N PRO A 141 5.69 12.49 31.48
CA PRO A 141 6.27 12.58 30.15
C PRO A 141 7.73 12.12 30.06
N GLU A 142 8.47 12.21 31.17
CA GLU A 142 9.88 11.83 31.17
C GLU A 142 10.09 10.30 31.18
N GLU A 143 9.20 9.55 31.80
CA GLU A 143 9.29 8.10 31.77
C GLU A 143 8.94 7.48 30.42
N ARG A 144 8.31 8.24 29.55
CA ARG A 144 7.89 7.77 28.22
C ARG A 144 8.97 7.92 27.15
N LEU A 145 10.04 8.62 27.45
CA LEU A 145 11.16 8.83 26.54
C LEU A 145 12.24 7.75 26.69
N CYS A 146 12.10 6.88 27.62
CA CYS A 146 13.05 5.80 27.88
C CYS A 146 12.60 4.48 27.24
#